data_a679957c2d483642d96fc5732e6dd33b
#
_entry.id   a679957c2d483642d96fc5732e6dd33b
#
_cell.length_a   1.000
_cell.length_b   1.000
_cell.length_c   1.000
_cell.angle_alpha   90.00
_cell.angle_beta   90.00
_cell.angle_gamma   90.00
#
_symmetry.space_group_name_H-M   'P 1'
#
loop_
_entity.id
_entity.type
_entity.pdbx_description
1 polymer ?
#
loop_
_entity_poly.entity_id
_entity_poly.type
_entity_poly.pdbx_seq_one_letter_code
_entity_poly.pdbx_strand_id
1 'polypeptide(L)'
;MHIIPPVRAFSLALLFAFGTVAMAEAPGDPKAVKQDDKGKYRDAKGDPTFNIKPDGTVDWYSYSGNRRYGDCYVCHGPGGEGSSYAPSLKDSLKRLNYAEFYGIVVGGKQDLGGGQNKVMPAFGDNKNVMCYIDDIYVYLRARSVDALGREKPEKHEAKPPSAAEAEKACMGES
;
A
#
# COMPACT_ATOMS: atom_id res chain seq x y z
N MET A 1 -80.05 -10.29 -5.89
CA MET A 1 -78.94 -10.93 -6.61
C MET A 1 -77.79 -9.93 -6.58
N HIS A 2 -76.88 -10.04 -5.58
CA HIS A 2 -75.77 -9.11 -5.35
C HIS A 2 -74.49 -9.72 -5.89
N ILE A 3 -73.94 -9.06 -6.89
CA ILE A 3 -72.70 -9.48 -7.52
C ILE A 3 -71.54 -8.77 -6.80
N ILE A 4 -70.69 -9.56 -6.12
CA ILE A 4 -69.46 -9.05 -5.48
C ILE A 4 -68.34 -9.10 -6.52
N PRO A 5 -67.60 -7.99 -6.74
CA PRO A 5 -66.43 -7.99 -7.66
C PRO A 5 -65.20 -8.65 -7.01
N PRO A 6 -64.32 -9.27 -7.80
CA PRO A 6 -63.13 -9.95 -7.27
C PRO A 6 -62.09 -8.93 -6.83
N VAL A 7 -61.60 -9.12 -5.60
CA VAL A 7 -60.44 -8.40 -5.04
C VAL A 7 -59.14 -8.86 -5.74
N ARG A 8 -58.52 -7.95 -6.50
CA ARG A 8 -57.18 -8.19 -7.08
C ARG A 8 -56.14 -8.02 -5.99
N ALA A 9 -55.50 -9.13 -5.61
CA ALA A 9 -54.33 -9.12 -4.74
C ALA A 9 -53.14 -8.58 -5.49
N PHE A 10 -52.66 -7.38 -5.09
CA PHE A 10 -51.37 -6.83 -5.54
C PHE A 10 -50.28 -7.48 -4.71
N SER A 11 -49.54 -8.42 -5.30
CA SER A 11 -48.31 -8.95 -4.70
C SER A 11 -47.19 -7.92 -4.86
N LEU A 12 -46.85 -7.26 -3.76
CA LEU A 12 -45.69 -6.35 -3.70
C LEU A 12 -44.43 -7.22 -3.57
N ALA A 13 -43.70 -7.42 -4.68
CA ALA A 13 -42.41 -8.08 -4.67
C ALA A 13 -41.36 -7.12 -4.10
N LEU A 14 -40.93 -7.37 -2.86
CA LEU A 14 -39.85 -6.64 -2.20
C LEU A 14 -38.51 -7.12 -2.78
N LEU A 15 -37.94 -6.35 -3.70
CA LEU A 15 -36.59 -6.57 -4.21
C LEU A 15 -35.57 -6.20 -3.12
N PHE A 16 -35.04 -7.20 -2.41
CA PHE A 16 -33.86 -7.03 -1.57
C PHE A 16 -32.63 -6.88 -2.47
N ALA A 17 -32.16 -5.65 -2.64
CA ALA A 17 -30.85 -5.38 -3.20
C ALA A 17 -29.79 -5.81 -2.18
N PHE A 18 -29.24 -7.01 -2.34
CA PHE A 18 -28.02 -7.40 -1.63
C PHE A 18 -26.86 -6.54 -2.15
N GLY A 19 -26.54 -5.49 -1.41
CA GLY A 19 -25.31 -4.76 -1.62
C GLY A 19 -24.12 -5.71 -1.36
N THR A 20 -23.38 -6.05 -2.40
CA THR A 20 -22.10 -6.76 -2.23
C THR A 20 -21.12 -5.83 -1.53
N VAL A 21 -20.84 -6.09 -0.25
CA VAL A 21 -19.71 -5.47 0.43
C VAL A 21 -18.46 -5.98 -0.28
N ALA A 22 -17.82 -5.12 -1.05
CA ALA A 22 -16.52 -5.43 -1.63
C ALA A 22 -15.53 -5.61 -0.47
N MET A 23 -15.20 -6.85 -0.15
CA MET A 23 -14.11 -7.16 0.77
C MET A 23 -12.82 -6.69 0.11
N ALA A 24 -12.05 -5.87 0.83
CA ALA A 24 -10.73 -5.45 0.35
C ALA A 24 -9.90 -6.71 0.07
N GLU A 25 -9.41 -6.82 -1.15
CA GLU A 25 -8.68 -7.99 -1.59
C GLU A 25 -7.24 -7.94 -1.05
N ALA A 26 -6.81 -9.00 -0.38
CA ALA A 26 -5.44 -9.11 0.13
C ALA A 26 -4.40 -8.86 -0.99
N PRO A 27 -3.19 -8.38 -0.62
CA PRO A 27 -2.12 -8.19 -1.60
C PRO A 27 -1.84 -9.50 -2.33
N GLY A 28 -1.64 -9.42 -3.66
CA GLY A 28 -1.32 -10.58 -4.49
C GLY A 28 0.08 -11.13 -4.23
N ASP A 29 0.48 -12.13 -5.03
CA ASP A 29 1.86 -12.59 -5.12
C ASP A 29 2.76 -11.39 -5.48
N PRO A 30 3.81 -11.09 -4.68
CA PRO A 30 4.70 -9.96 -4.93
C PRO A 30 5.64 -10.17 -6.14
N LYS A 31 5.58 -11.31 -6.82
CA LYS A 31 6.43 -11.59 -7.96
C LYS A 31 6.24 -10.55 -9.07
N ALA A 32 7.33 -9.93 -9.50
CA ALA A 32 7.33 -9.01 -10.62
C ALA A 32 7.02 -9.76 -11.94
N VAL A 33 6.04 -9.27 -12.69
CA VAL A 33 5.65 -9.84 -14.00
C VAL A 33 5.94 -8.91 -15.17
N LYS A 34 6.11 -7.62 -14.90
CA LYS A 34 6.47 -6.62 -15.91
C LYS A 34 7.18 -5.43 -15.28
N GLN A 35 7.84 -4.65 -16.12
CA GLN A 35 8.39 -3.34 -15.77
C GLN A 35 7.64 -2.28 -16.58
N ASP A 36 7.24 -1.18 -15.95
CA ASP A 36 6.57 -0.07 -16.63
C ASP A 36 7.57 0.86 -17.34
N ASP A 37 7.05 1.87 -18.04
CA ASP A 37 7.82 2.87 -18.79
C ASP A 37 8.73 3.74 -17.90
N LYS A 38 8.44 3.78 -16.59
CA LYS A 38 9.27 4.47 -15.59
C LYS A 38 10.30 3.56 -14.94
N GLY A 39 10.37 2.29 -15.36
CA GLY A 39 11.27 1.29 -14.81
C GLY A 39 10.81 0.68 -13.48
N LYS A 40 9.56 0.94 -13.03
CA LYS A 40 9.00 0.32 -11.83
C LYS A 40 8.51 -1.08 -12.15
N TYR A 41 8.79 -2.01 -11.26
CA TYR A 41 8.26 -3.37 -11.35
C TYR A 41 6.81 -3.44 -10.88
N ARG A 42 6.02 -4.25 -11.56
CA ARG A 42 4.60 -4.47 -11.27
C ARG A 42 4.32 -5.95 -11.10
N ASP A 43 3.46 -6.29 -10.14
CA ASP A 43 2.96 -7.65 -9.97
C ASP A 43 1.81 -7.97 -10.96
N ALA A 44 1.21 -9.16 -10.83
CA ALA A 44 0.14 -9.61 -11.70
C ALA A 44 -1.15 -8.76 -11.60
N LYS A 45 -1.36 -8.06 -10.48
CA LYS A 45 -2.48 -7.12 -10.28
C LYS A 45 -2.19 -5.72 -10.82
N GLY A 46 -0.93 -5.44 -11.16
CA GLY A 46 -0.47 -4.12 -11.59
C GLY A 46 0.00 -3.23 -10.44
N ASP A 47 0.01 -3.73 -9.22
CA ASP A 47 0.52 -3.00 -8.06
C ASP A 47 2.05 -2.88 -8.12
N PRO A 48 2.63 -1.81 -7.54
CA PRO A 48 4.08 -1.69 -7.41
C PRO A 48 4.66 -2.89 -6.64
N THR A 49 5.77 -3.43 -7.12
CA THR A 49 6.45 -4.53 -6.45
C THR A 49 7.96 -4.44 -6.61
N PHE A 50 8.68 -5.27 -5.88
CA PHE A 50 10.13 -5.34 -5.89
C PHE A 50 10.65 -6.36 -6.91
N ASN A 51 11.92 -6.20 -7.28
CA ASN A 51 12.68 -7.20 -8.01
C ASN A 51 14.08 -7.34 -7.42
N ILE A 52 14.44 -8.56 -7.06
CA ILE A 52 15.77 -8.89 -6.55
C ILE A 52 16.37 -9.94 -7.47
N LYS A 53 17.53 -9.61 -8.06
CA LYS A 53 18.25 -10.51 -8.96
C LYS A 53 18.88 -11.68 -8.20
N PRO A 54 19.20 -12.79 -8.86
CA PRO A 54 19.84 -13.95 -8.21
C PRO A 54 21.17 -13.65 -7.51
N ASP A 55 21.88 -12.60 -7.93
CA ASP A 55 23.15 -12.15 -7.32
C ASP A 55 22.93 -11.22 -6.11
N GLY A 56 21.68 -11.02 -5.70
CA GLY A 56 21.28 -10.14 -4.59
C GLY A 56 21.16 -8.67 -4.96
N THR A 57 21.32 -8.29 -6.23
CA THR A 57 21.13 -6.89 -6.68
C THR A 57 19.65 -6.52 -6.56
N VAL A 58 19.36 -5.50 -5.75
CA VAL A 58 18.02 -4.98 -5.50
C VAL A 58 17.64 -3.93 -6.53
N ASP A 59 16.40 -3.89 -6.98
CA ASP A 59 15.92 -2.83 -7.86
C ASP A 59 16.05 -1.45 -7.22
N TRP A 60 16.13 -0.41 -8.07
CA TRP A 60 16.31 0.97 -7.61
C TRP A 60 15.19 1.42 -6.64
N TYR A 61 13.94 1.08 -6.90
CA TYR A 61 12.80 1.59 -6.13
C TYR A 61 12.73 0.96 -4.73
N SER A 62 13.05 -0.32 -4.59
CA SER A 62 13.22 -0.95 -3.28
C SER A 62 14.36 -0.34 -2.47
N TYR A 63 15.50 -0.04 -3.12
CA TYR A 63 16.61 0.67 -2.49
C TYR A 63 16.21 2.09 -2.09
N SER A 64 15.54 2.84 -2.97
CA SER A 64 15.02 4.18 -2.69
C SER A 64 14.05 4.15 -1.50
N GLY A 65 13.12 3.20 -1.46
CA GLY A 65 12.17 3.04 -0.36
C GLY A 65 12.85 2.79 0.99
N ASN A 66 13.88 1.96 1.03
CA ASN A 66 14.70 1.79 2.24
C ASN A 66 15.28 3.14 2.72
N ARG A 67 15.77 3.97 1.79
CA ARG A 67 16.34 5.29 2.10
C ARG A 67 15.29 6.33 2.53
N ARG A 68 14.06 6.20 2.05
CA ARG A 68 12.94 7.13 2.31
C ARG A 68 12.03 6.70 3.47
N TYR A 69 12.31 5.55 4.06
CA TYR A 69 11.55 4.99 5.18
C TYR A 69 11.68 5.81 6.49
N GLY A 70 12.54 6.82 6.53
CA GLY A 70 12.91 7.58 7.72
C GLY A 70 11.73 8.14 8.52
N ASP A 71 10.72 8.73 7.85
CA ASP A 71 9.54 9.30 8.52
C ASP A 71 8.66 8.22 9.20
N CYS A 72 8.76 6.97 8.77
CA CYS A 72 8.03 5.85 9.35
C CYS A 72 8.79 5.17 10.49
N TYR A 73 10.13 5.25 10.45
CA TYR A 73 11.06 4.55 11.32
C TYR A 73 10.81 4.80 12.83
N VAL A 74 10.54 6.06 13.20
CA VAL A 74 10.42 6.47 14.60
C VAL A 74 9.30 5.73 15.33
N CYS A 75 8.20 5.47 14.63
CA CYS A 75 7.04 4.78 15.18
C CYS A 75 7.06 3.28 14.88
N HIS A 76 7.37 2.90 13.63
CA HIS A 76 7.25 1.52 13.15
C HIS A 76 8.53 0.69 13.28
N GLY A 77 9.58 1.24 13.89
CA GLY A 77 10.85 0.56 14.11
C GLY A 77 11.74 0.44 12.87
N PRO A 78 13.01 0.05 13.05
CA PRO A 78 13.98 -0.05 11.97
C PRO A 78 13.64 -1.19 11.01
N GLY A 79 13.15 -0.92 9.83
CA GLY A 79 12.77 -1.96 8.86
C GLY A 79 11.33 -2.45 9.00
N GLY A 80 10.50 -1.76 9.78
CA GLY A 80 9.07 -2.02 9.87
C GLY A 80 8.66 -3.16 10.79
N GLU A 81 9.50 -3.53 11.76
CA GLU A 81 9.17 -4.59 12.73
C GLU A 81 8.11 -4.18 13.75
N GLY A 82 7.78 -2.89 13.83
CA GLY A 82 6.87 -2.34 14.84
C GLY A 82 7.58 -1.90 16.10
N SER A 83 6.81 -1.31 17.00
CA SER A 83 7.26 -0.85 18.32
C SER A 83 6.10 -0.85 19.32
N SER A 84 6.31 -0.35 20.53
CA SER A 84 5.22 -0.10 21.48
C SER A 84 4.23 0.98 21.00
N TYR A 85 4.66 1.85 20.06
CA TYR A 85 3.85 2.96 19.55
C TYR A 85 3.02 2.60 18.32
N ALA A 86 3.55 1.72 17.45
CA ALA A 86 2.92 1.42 16.17
C ALA A 86 3.11 -0.06 15.77
N PRO A 87 2.15 -0.62 15.00
CA PRO A 87 2.21 -2.02 14.59
C PRO A 87 3.37 -2.32 13.64
N SER A 88 3.70 -3.61 13.53
CA SER A 88 4.61 -4.12 12.52
C SER A 88 4.05 -3.86 11.12
N LEU A 89 4.81 -3.13 10.29
CA LEU A 89 4.49 -2.93 8.88
C LEU A 89 4.78 -4.20 8.07
N LYS A 90 5.78 -5.00 8.46
CA LYS A 90 6.01 -6.33 7.87
C LYS A 90 4.75 -7.20 7.92
N ASP A 91 4.04 -7.21 9.05
CA ASP A 91 2.82 -7.99 9.19
C ASP A 91 1.61 -7.30 8.57
N SER A 92 1.57 -5.98 8.61
CA SER A 92 0.50 -5.20 7.99
C SER A 92 0.48 -5.39 6.47
N LEU A 93 1.64 -5.34 5.80
CA LEU A 93 1.77 -5.50 4.35
C LEU A 93 1.53 -6.95 3.85
N LYS A 94 1.38 -7.92 4.74
CA LYS A 94 0.86 -9.25 4.39
C LYS A 94 -0.65 -9.24 4.10
N ARG A 95 -1.35 -8.18 4.51
CA ARG A 95 -2.82 -8.05 4.43
C ARG A 95 -3.27 -6.83 3.64
N LEU A 96 -2.54 -5.71 3.74
CA LEU A 96 -2.88 -4.46 3.07
C LEU A 96 -2.40 -4.52 1.62
N ASN A 97 -3.32 -4.30 0.68
CA ASN A 97 -2.95 -4.04 -0.71
C ASN A 97 -2.40 -2.60 -0.88
N TYR A 98 -1.94 -2.28 -2.09
CA TYR A 98 -1.35 -0.97 -2.36
C TYR A 98 -2.31 0.20 -2.12
N ALA A 99 -3.56 0.08 -2.54
CA ALA A 99 -4.56 1.14 -2.38
C ALA A 99 -4.89 1.42 -0.91
N GLU A 100 -5.01 0.37 -0.09
CA GLU A 100 -5.23 0.48 1.35
C GLU A 100 -4.03 1.11 2.06
N PHE A 101 -2.82 0.66 1.72
CA PHE A 101 -1.58 1.25 2.23
C PHE A 101 -1.52 2.75 1.90
N TYR A 102 -1.75 3.11 0.62
CA TYR A 102 -1.76 4.48 0.15
C TYR A 102 -2.77 5.34 0.92
N GLY A 103 -4.02 4.86 1.04
CA GLY A 103 -5.07 5.57 1.75
C GLY A 103 -4.75 5.83 3.22
N ILE A 104 -4.15 4.83 3.91
CA ILE A 104 -3.71 4.96 5.31
C ILE A 104 -2.58 5.99 5.44
N VAL A 105 -1.61 5.99 4.54
CA VAL A 105 -0.49 6.95 4.61
C VAL A 105 -0.98 8.37 4.32
N VAL A 106 -1.83 8.55 3.33
CA VAL A 106 -2.39 9.87 2.96
C VAL A 106 -3.27 10.44 4.08
N GLY A 107 -4.22 9.63 4.56
CA GLY A 107 -5.25 10.08 5.50
C GLY A 107 -4.89 9.93 6.98
N GLY A 108 -3.81 9.22 7.28
CA GLY A 108 -3.51 8.81 8.65
C GLY A 108 -4.44 7.71 9.16
N LYS A 109 -4.25 7.31 10.40
CA LYS A 109 -5.10 6.33 11.07
C LYS A 109 -5.18 6.62 12.56
N GLN A 110 -6.37 6.50 13.13
CA GLN A 110 -6.59 6.59 14.57
C GLN A 110 -7.14 5.27 15.09
N ASP A 111 -6.56 4.79 16.17
CA ASP A 111 -7.10 3.69 16.96
C ASP A 111 -7.35 4.21 18.37
N LEU A 112 -8.63 4.46 18.67
CA LEU A 112 -9.08 5.04 19.93
C LEU A 112 -9.58 3.97 20.92
N GLY A 113 -9.34 2.69 20.62
CA GLY A 113 -9.70 1.55 21.44
C GLY A 113 -8.58 1.04 22.35
N GLY A 114 -8.91 0.27 23.39
CA GLY A 114 -7.94 -0.52 24.16
C GLY A 114 -7.07 0.26 25.16
N GLY A 115 -7.47 1.45 25.60
CA GLY A 115 -6.81 2.17 26.72
C GLY A 115 -5.56 2.97 26.33
N GLN A 116 -5.13 2.94 25.07
CA GLN A 116 -4.10 3.81 24.51
C GLN A 116 -4.56 4.35 23.15
N ASN A 117 -4.69 5.66 23.05
CA ASN A 117 -4.96 6.30 21.77
C ASN A 117 -3.71 6.23 20.89
N LYS A 118 -3.73 5.42 19.84
CA LYS A 118 -2.66 5.35 18.85
C LYS A 118 -3.06 6.16 17.63
N VAL A 119 -2.22 7.09 17.25
CA VAL A 119 -2.45 7.99 16.11
C VAL A 119 -1.28 7.89 15.15
N MET A 120 -1.55 7.46 13.92
CA MET A 120 -0.66 7.64 12.79
C MET A 120 -1.05 8.96 12.12
N PRO A 121 -0.16 9.95 12.00
CA PRO A 121 -0.47 11.20 11.33
C PRO A 121 -0.75 11.00 9.85
N ALA A 122 -1.48 11.94 9.24
CA ALA A 122 -1.67 12.01 7.81
C ALA A 122 -0.40 12.58 7.14
N PHE A 123 0.05 11.94 6.07
CA PHE A 123 1.23 12.35 5.31
C PHE A 123 0.90 12.90 3.92
N GLY A 124 -0.40 13.09 3.59
CA GLY A 124 -0.84 13.52 2.26
C GLY A 124 -0.18 14.79 1.74
N ASP A 125 0.17 15.72 2.63
CA ASP A 125 0.85 16.98 2.29
C ASP A 125 2.39 16.92 2.46
N ASN A 126 2.93 15.79 2.93
CA ASN A 126 4.37 15.64 3.12
C ASN A 126 5.05 15.14 1.84
N LYS A 127 5.69 16.03 1.09
CA LYS A 127 6.40 15.69 -0.16
C LYS A 127 7.51 14.66 0.05
N ASN A 128 8.20 14.66 1.20
CA ASN A 128 9.26 13.67 1.49
C ASN A 128 8.71 12.24 1.62
N VAL A 129 7.41 12.09 1.88
CA VAL A 129 6.72 10.80 1.88
C VAL A 129 6.03 10.57 0.55
N MET A 130 5.21 11.54 0.10
CA MET A 130 4.31 11.32 -1.04
C MET A 130 5.04 11.19 -2.38
N CYS A 131 6.16 11.89 -2.58
CA CYS A 131 6.96 11.73 -3.80
C CYS A 131 7.65 10.36 -3.91
N TYR A 132 7.70 9.60 -2.82
CA TYR A 132 8.36 8.30 -2.73
C TYR A 132 7.45 7.20 -2.17
N ILE A 133 6.14 7.42 -2.13
CA ILE A 133 5.21 6.49 -1.49
C ILE A 133 5.22 5.10 -2.15
N ASP A 134 5.36 5.03 -3.48
CA ASP A 134 5.52 3.78 -4.20
C ASP A 134 6.79 3.04 -3.76
N ASP A 135 7.90 3.78 -3.66
CA ASP A 135 9.19 3.23 -3.29
C ASP A 135 9.17 2.68 -1.86
N ILE A 136 8.55 3.44 -0.93
CA ILE A 136 8.36 3.01 0.46
C ILE A 136 7.50 1.74 0.52
N TYR A 137 6.40 1.69 -0.27
CA TYR A 137 5.56 0.50 -0.36
C TYR A 137 6.34 -0.71 -0.86
N VAL A 138 7.08 -0.56 -1.97
CA VAL A 138 7.86 -1.63 -2.59
C VAL A 138 8.90 -2.19 -1.60
N TYR A 139 9.62 -1.33 -0.89
CA TYR A 139 10.54 -1.73 0.17
C TYR A 139 9.83 -2.53 1.27
N LEU A 140 8.73 -1.99 1.81
CA LEU A 140 7.98 -2.66 2.88
C LEU A 140 7.34 -3.96 2.40
N ARG A 141 6.92 -4.04 1.14
CA ARG A 141 6.40 -5.26 0.51
C ARG A 141 7.47 -6.35 0.46
N ALA A 142 8.71 -6.00 0.08
CA ALA A 142 9.85 -6.92 0.11
C ALA A 142 10.18 -7.36 1.54
N ARG A 143 10.07 -6.44 2.52
CA ARG A 143 10.22 -6.76 3.95
C ARG A 143 9.16 -7.74 4.44
N SER A 144 7.91 -7.60 4.00
CA SER A 144 6.78 -8.40 4.48
C SER A 144 6.88 -9.88 4.13
N VAL A 145 7.64 -10.22 3.10
CA VAL A 145 7.89 -11.60 2.63
C VAL A 145 9.34 -12.05 2.88
N ASP A 146 10.08 -11.31 3.70
CA ASP A 146 11.48 -11.58 4.05
C ASP A 146 12.45 -11.62 2.86
N ALA A 147 12.08 -11.00 1.72
CA ALA A 147 12.94 -10.88 0.55
C ALA A 147 14.10 -9.88 0.77
N LEU A 148 13.91 -8.89 1.66
CA LEU A 148 14.94 -7.94 2.07
C LEU A 148 15.15 -7.95 3.58
N GLY A 149 16.41 -7.81 4.00
CA GLY A 149 16.79 -7.48 5.37
C GLY A 149 16.47 -6.02 5.72
N ARG A 150 16.57 -5.63 7.00
CA ARG A 150 16.36 -4.26 7.46
C ARG A 150 17.50 -3.31 7.08
N GLU A 151 18.67 -3.88 6.85
CA GLU A 151 19.87 -3.11 6.54
C GLU A 151 19.76 -2.50 5.14
N LYS A 152 20.52 -1.46 4.91
CA LYS A 152 20.64 -0.85 3.58
C LYS A 152 21.23 -1.88 2.61
N PRO A 153 20.58 -2.15 1.46
CA PRO A 153 21.12 -3.04 0.45
C PRO A 153 22.48 -2.55 -0.06
N GLU A 154 23.49 -3.42 -0.05
CA GLU A 154 24.83 -3.09 -0.55
C GLU A 154 24.86 -3.01 -2.08
N LYS A 155 24.14 -3.93 -2.74
CA LYS A 155 24.02 -3.98 -4.20
C LYS A 155 22.64 -3.53 -4.63
N HIS A 156 22.58 -2.53 -5.49
CA HIS A 156 21.33 -2.05 -6.09
C HIS A 156 21.53 -1.57 -7.51
N GLU A 157 20.45 -1.51 -8.26
CA GLU A 157 20.43 -0.92 -9.59
C GLU A 157 20.74 0.58 -9.54
N ALA A 158 21.28 1.12 -10.63
CA ALA A 158 21.44 2.55 -10.78
C ALA A 158 20.09 3.27 -10.82
N LYS A 159 20.06 4.54 -10.40
CA LYS A 159 18.85 5.37 -10.47
C LYS A 159 18.44 5.56 -11.93
N PRO A 160 17.24 5.12 -12.35
CA PRO A 160 16.77 5.36 -13.71
C PRO A 160 16.58 6.87 -13.98
N PRO A 161 16.83 7.35 -15.20
CA PRO A 161 16.55 8.75 -15.57
C PRO A 161 15.10 9.16 -15.28
N SER A 162 14.14 8.30 -15.56
CA SER A 162 12.72 8.50 -15.26
C SER A 162 12.42 8.70 -13.76
N ALA A 163 13.16 8.03 -12.88
CA ALA A 163 13.04 8.24 -11.43
C ALA A 163 13.57 9.61 -11.02
N ALA A 164 14.67 10.07 -11.64
CA ALA A 164 15.22 11.40 -11.37
C ALA A 164 14.27 12.51 -11.85
N GLU A 165 13.68 12.35 -13.03
CA GLU A 165 12.69 13.28 -13.58
C GLU A 165 11.42 13.34 -12.71
N ALA A 166 10.89 12.19 -12.30
CA ALA A 166 9.72 12.11 -11.43
C ALA A 166 9.96 12.77 -10.07
N GLU A 167 11.15 12.54 -9.48
CA GLU A 167 11.55 13.17 -8.22
C GLU A 167 11.59 14.70 -8.35
N LYS A 168 12.27 15.21 -9.37
CA LYS A 168 12.34 16.64 -9.67
C LYS A 168 10.96 17.27 -9.83
N ALA A 169 10.09 16.65 -10.63
CA ALA A 169 8.74 17.14 -10.87
C ALA A 169 7.89 17.16 -9.58
N CYS A 170 8.00 16.13 -8.75
CA CYS A 170 7.23 16.02 -7.52
C CYS A 170 7.74 16.97 -6.42
N MET A 171 9.05 17.06 -6.23
CA MET A 171 9.66 17.92 -5.20
C MET A 171 9.56 19.40 -5.56
N GLY A 172 9.38 19.74 -6.84
CA GLY A 172 9.32 21.12 -7.32
C GLY A 172 10.72 21.76 -7.47
N GLU A 173 11.74 20.94 -7.68
CA GLU A 173 13.09 21.42 -8.01
C GLU A 173 13.16 21.69 -9.52
N SER A 174 13.30 22.94 -9.88
CA SER A 174 13.46 23.41 -11.28
C SER A 174 14.94 23.42 -11.71
#